data_f8498c9cb9c13f34e2ea4cbb7d32f26f
#
_entry.id   f8498c9cb9c13f34e2ea4cbb7d32f26f
#
_cell.length_a   1.000
_cell.length_b   1.000
_cell.length_c   1.000
_cell.angle_alpha   90.00
_cell.angle_beta   90.00
_cell.angle_gamma   90.00
#
_symmetry.space_group_name_H-M   'P 1'
#
loop_
_entity.id
_entity.type
_entity.pdbx_description
1 polymer ?
#
loop_
_entity_poly.entity_id
_entity_poly.type
_entity_poly.pdbx_seq_one_letter_code
_entity_poly.pdbx_strand_id
1 'polypeptide(L)'
;MRLEELVNKHYDKLNHSDLYIWKYIFNHKKDCCNLTIDELANRCNVSRTTILRFAQKLSLKGYSELKIYLKWESEDKEFNEKDYLKVVCNDITKFINDMQEKDFSSVCNLMYNAKRIFVYGTGAVQSSVAAELKRIFLSGQECIYNIQGEAEADMILNTISDEDLIFLISLTGESEHVKRLAKQFKLRNVPIISITKLKNNTLARLSDENLYINTSMHELGGGKTYESTTLFFTLAEMIFLKY
;
A
#
# COMPACT_ATOMS: atom_id res chain seq x y z
N MET A 1 -16.91 0.03 -4.83
CA MET A 1 -15.62 0.71 -4.83
C MET A 1 -15.46 1.42 -3.49
N ARG A 2 -14.42 1.13 -2.73
CA ARG A 2 -14.18 1.72 -1.41
C ARG A 2 -13.59 3.12 -1.56
N LEU A 3 -13.77 3.98 -0.54
CA LEU A 3 -13.25 5.34 -0.57
C LEU A 3 -11.71 5.36 -0.73
N GLU A 4 -11.02 4.40 -0.12
CA GLU A 4 -9.58 4.20 -0.23
C GLU A 4 -9.13 3.93 -1.69
N GLU A 5 -9.92 3.17 -2.44
CA GLU A 5 -9.68 2.91 -3.86
C GLU A 5 -9.85 4.17 -4.71
N LEU A 6 -10.85 5.01 -4.37
CA LEU A 6 -11.04 6.31 -5.01
C LEU A 6 -9.86 7.26 -4.76
N VAL A 7 -9.37 7.30 -3.52
CA VAL A 7 -8.20 8.11 -3.16
C VAL A 7 -6.98 7.68 -3.96
N ASN A 8 -6.72 6.37 -4.07
CA ASN A 8 -5.58 5.87 -4.84
C ASN A 8 -5.74 6.12 -6.34
N LYS A 9 -6.93 5.90 -6.90
CA LYS A 9 -7.22 6.18 -8.31
C LYS A 9 -6.98 7.65 -8.70
N HIS A 10 -7.18 8.56 -7.77
CA HIS A 10 -7.06 10.00 -8.01
C HIS A 10 -5.88 10.63 -7.28
N TYR A 11 -4.93 9.81 -6.81
CA TYR A 11 -3.80 10.24 -5.98
C TYR A 11 -3.03 11.43 -6.56
N ASP A 12 -2.72 11.39 -7.85
CA ASP A 12 -1.95 12.42 -8.56
C ASP A 12 -2.65 13.81 -8.60
N LYS A 13 -3.96 13.84 -8.32
CA LYS A 13 -4.74 15.08 -8.24
C LYS A 13 -4.81 15.66 -6.83
N LEU A 14 -4.33 14.91 -5.83
CA LEU A 14 -4.43 15.28 -4.42
C LEU A 14 -3.18 16.08 -4.00
N ASN A 15 -3.41 17.23 -3.38
CA ASN A 15 -2.36 18.01 -2.77
C ASN A 15 -2.15 17.64 -1.29
N HIS A 16 -1.17 18.26 -0.63
CA HIS A 16 -0.84 18.00 0.76
C HIS A 16 -2.02 18.18 1.74
N SER A 17 -2.86 19.17 1.52
CA SER A 17 -4.07 19.38 2.35
C SER A 17 -5.11 18.29 2.15
N ASP A 18 -5.29 17.81 0.90
CA ASP A 18 -6.20 16.71 0.59
C ASP A 18 -5.74 15.40 1.26
N LEU A 19 -4.43 15.15 1.23
CA LEU A 19 -3.83 13.97 1.87
C LEU A 19 -3.94 14.03 3.39
N TYR A 20 -3.85 15.23 3.97
CA TYR A 20 -4.10 15.43 5.40
C TYR A 20 -5.55 15.14 5.79
N ILE A 21 -6.53 15.63 5.00
CA ILE A 21 -7.96 15.33 5.18
C ILE A 21 -8.19 13.82 5.09
N TRP A 22 -7.62 13.17 4.07
CA TRP A 22 -7.71 11.73 3.91
C TRP A 22 -7.14 10.97 5.11
N LYS A 23 -5.96 11.37 5.58
CA LYS A 23 -5.32 10.75 6.76
C LYS A 23 -6.21 10.85 7.99
N TYR A 24 -6.85 12.02 8.20
CA TYR A 24 -7.78 12.20 9.30
C TYR A 24 -8.99 11.26 9.16
N ILE A 25 -9.65 11.27 8.01
CA ILE A 25 -10.80 10.40 7.71
C ILE A 25 -10.44 8.93 7.91
N PHE A 26 -9.29 8.51 7.39
CA PHE A 26 -8.83 7.12 7.48
C PHE A 26 -8.68 6.63 8.92
N ASN A 27 -8.14 7.49 9.79
CA ASN A 27 -7.92 7.15 11.19
C ASN A 27 -9.17 7.28 12.07
N HIS A 28 -10.20 8.01 11.60
CA HIS A 28 -11.42 8.32 12.37
C HIS A 28 -12.71 8.00 11.59
N LYS A 29 -12.71 6.92 10.80
CA LYS A 29 -13.83 6.57 9.90
C LYS A 29 -15.18 6.51 10.60
N LYS A 30 -15.25 5.86 11.79
CA LYS A 30 -16.50 5.75 12.57
C LYS A 30 -17.08 7.10 12.99
N ASP A 31 -16.24 8.03 13.36
CA ASP A 31 -16.68 9.35 13.79
C ASP A 31 -17.10 10.18 12.56
N CYS A 32 -16.29 10.11 11.49
CA CYS A 32 -16.48 10.92 10.28
C CYS A 32 -17.79 10.63 9.56
N CYS A 33 -18.37 9.42 9.65
CA CYS A 33 -19.64 9.09 9.00
C CYS A 33 -20.83 9.89 9.54
N ASN A 34 -20.75 10.40 10.78
CA ASN A 34 -21.80 11.18 11.43
C ASN A 34 -21.57 12.70 11.34
N LEU A 35 -20.36 13.15 11.05
CA LEU A 35 -20.02 14.57 11.03
C LEU A 35 -20.75 15.32 9.90
N THR A 36 -21.02 16.59 10.14
CA THR A 36 -21.34 17.56 9.10
C THR A 36 -20.07 18.02 8.40
N ILE A 37 -20.19 18.67 7.25
CA ILE A 37 -19.03 19.22 6.54
C ILE A 37 -18.26 20.24 7.39
N ASP A 38 -18.99 21.03 8.18
CA ASP A 38 -18.41 22.06 9.05
C ASP A 38 -17.63 21.42 10.20
N GLU A 39 -18.16 20.38 10.82
CA GLU A 39 -17.48 19.62 11.86
C GLU A 39 -16.22 18.92 11.34
N LEU A 40 -16.30 18.30 10.15
CA LEU A 40 -15.11 17.67 9.55
C LEU A 40 -14.05 18.73 9.18
N ALA A 41 -14.46 19.87 8.65
CA ALA A 41 -13.57 20.97 8.32
C ALA A 41 -12.85 21.49 9.57
N ASN A 42 -13.58 21.69 10.67
CA ASN A 42 -13.01 22.10 11.96
C ASN A 42 -12.01 21.07 12.50
N ARG A 43 -12.35 19.78 12.46
CA ARG A 43 -11.46 18.71 12.94
C ARG A 43 -10.19 18.55 12.09
N CYS A 44 -10.28 18.86 10.81
CA CYS A 44 -9.13 18.85 9.90
C CYS A 44 -8.39 20.20 9.85
N ASN A 45 -8.84 21.23 10.60
CA ASN A 45 -8.27 22.58 10.54
C ASN A 45 -8.22 23.17 9.11
N VAL A 46 -9.28 22.94 8.33
CA VAL A 46 -9.40 23.42 6.94
C VAL A 46 -10.74 24.11 6.72
N SER A 47 -10.88 24.83 5.59
CA SER A 47 -12.16 25.42 5.24
C SER A 47 -13.15 24.36 4.72
N ARG A 48 -14.47 24.63 4.87
CA ARG A 48 -15.55 23.85 4.26
C ARG A 48 -15.33 23.65 2.76
N THR A 49 -14.87 24.70 2.07
CA THR A 49 -14.57 24.66 0.63
C THR A 49 -13.46 23.66 0.31
N THR A 50 -12.47 23.52 1.21
CA THR A 50 -11.36 22.55 1.05
C THR A 50 -11.89 21.11 1.13
N ILE A 51 -12.79 20.81 2.06
CA ILE A 51 -13.45 19.49 2.14
C ILE A 51 -14.26 19.22 0.86
N LEU A 52 -15.02 20.21 0.36
CA LEU A 52 -15.79 20.06 -0.86
C LEU A 52 -14.89 19.76 -2.07
N ARG A 53 -13.79 20.49 -2.22
CA ARG A 53 -12.82 20.29 -3.30
C ARG A 53 -12.13 18.92 -3.20
N PHE A 54 -11.83 18.47 -1.99
CA PHE A 54 -11.31 17.12 -1.77
C PHE A 54 -12.27 16.06 -2.32
N ALA A 55 -13.57 16.12 -1.95
CA ALA A 55 -14.57 15.19 -2.48
C ALA A 55 -14.66 15.26 -4.01
N GLN A 56 -14.64 16.46 -4.60
CA GLN A 56 -14.70 16.64 -6.06
C GLN A 56 -13.46 16.06 -6.79
N LYS A 57 -12.28 16.17 -6.20
CA LYS A 57 -11.05 15.56 -6.73
C LYS A 57 -11.11 14.03 -6.76
N LEU A 58 -11.88 13.43 -5.85
CA LEU A 58 -12.19 12.00 -5.85
C LEU A 58 -13.29 11.63 -6.86
N SER A 59 -13.70 12.58 -7.73
CA SER A 59 -14.80 12.43 -8.69
C SER A 59 -16.16 12.23 -8.03
N LEU A 60 -16.34 12.68 -6.79
CA LEU A 60 -17.61 12.72 -6.09
C LEU A 60 -18.32 14.06 -6.33
N LYS A 61 -19.66 14.07 -6.36
CA LYS A 61 -20.45 15.28 -6.57
C LYS A 61 -20.31 16.31 -5.44
N GLY A 62 -19.89 15.87 -4.25
CA GLY A 62 -19.67 16.72 -3.09
C GLY A 62 -19.62 15.96 -1.78
N TYR A 63 -19.70 16.69 -0.67
CA TYR A 63 -19.61 16.12 0.67
C TYR A 63 -20.71 15.09 0.98
N SER A 64 -21.93 15.30 0.50
CA SER A 64 -23.03 14.35 0.73
C SER A 64 -22.70 12.97 0.16
N GLU A 65 -22.10 12.91 -1.01
CA GLU A 65 -21.67 11.65 -1.60
C GLU A 65 -20.48 11.04 -0.86
N LEU A 66 -19.50 11.85 -0.46
CA LEU A 66 -18.42 11.42 0.42
C LEU A 66 -18.96 10.81 1.71
N LYS A 67 -19.96 11.44 2.33
CA LYS A 67 -20.61 10.96 3.55
C LYS A 67 -21.34 9.63 3.33
N ILE A 68 -21.93 9.40 2.16
CA ILE A 68 -22.54 8.11 1.80
C ILE A 68 -21.47 7.02 1.76
N TYR A 69 -20.34 7.26 1.11
CA TYR A 69 -19.21 6.30 1.12
C TYR A 69 -18.71 6.01 2.53
N LEU A 70 -18.57 7.03 3.37
CA LEU A 70 -18.17 6.86 4.78
C LEU A 70 -19.19 6.03 5.57
N LYS A 71 -20.49 6.26 5.36
CA LYS A 71 -21.54 5.47 5.99
C LYS A 71 -21.53 4.02 5.53
N TRP A 72 -21.49 3.78 4.23
CA TRP A 72 -21.39 2.41 3.69
C TRP A 72 -20.19 1.66 4.26
N GLU A 73 -19.00 2.30 4.34
CA GLU A 73 -17.84 1.68 4.96
C GLU A 73 -17.99 1.50 6.48
N SER A 74 -18.86 2.25 7.16
CA SER A 74 -19.19 2.06 8.58
C SER A 74 -20.28 1.03 8.81
N GLU A 75 -21.27 0.95 7.89
CA GLU A 75 -22.41 0.01 7.93
C GLU A 75 -22.02 -1.39 7.45
N ASP A 76 -20.98 -1.51 6.60
CA ASP A 76 -20.35 -2.81 6.26
C ASP A 76 -19.84 -3.58 7.51
N LYS A 77 -19.88 -2.96 8.70
CA LYS A 77 -19.57 -3.61 9.99
C LYS A 77 -20.73 -4.36 10.65
N GLU A 78 -21.95 -4.27 10.15
CA GLU A 78 -23.06 -5.16 10.53
C GLU A 78 -23.09 -6.44 9.68
N PHE A 79 -21.98 -6.75 8.96
CA PHE A 79 -21.80 -8.07 8.38
C PHE A 79 -21.76 -9.11 9.50
N ASN A 80 -22.74 -10.01 9.50
CA ASN A 80 -22.79 -11.21 10.34
C ASN A 80 -21.37 -11.75 10.60
N GLU A 81 -21.00 -11.94 11.87
CA GLU A 81 -19.72 -12.47 12.37
C GLU A 81 -19.26 -13.78 11.68
N LYS A 82 -20.02 -14.31 10.74
CA LYS A 82 -19.86 -15.65 10.15
C LYS A 82 -19.28 -15.69 8.74
N ASP A 83 -19.00 -14.57 8.07
CA ASP A 83 -18.61 -14.62 6.65
C ASP A 83 -17.28 -13.94 6.30
N TYR A 84 -16.30 -13.94 7.23
CA TYR A 84 -14.93 -13.47 6.96
C TYR A 84 -14.29 -14.18 5.76
N LEU A 85 -14.58 -15.48 5.59
CA LEU A 85 -14.08 -16.24 4.46
C LEU A 85 -14.52 -15.64 3.12
N LYS A 86 -15.80 -15.28 2.99
CA LYS A 86 -16.35 -14.70 1.77
C LYS A 86 -15.73 -13.32 1.48
N VAL A 87 -15.53 -12.49 2.52
CA VAL A 87 -14.88 -11.18 2.36
C VAL A 87 -13.44 -11.36 1.87
N VAL A 88 -12.67 -12.23 2.50
CA VAL A 88 -11.28 -12.51 2.10
C VAL A 88 -11.22 -13.09 0.68
N CYS A 89 -12.10 -14.04 0.33
CA CYS A 89 -12.17 -14.59 -1.03
C CYS A 89 -12.50 -13.51 -2.08
N ASN A 90 -13.43 -12.61 -1.76
CA ASN A 90 -13.77 -11.50 -2.66
C ASN A 90 -12.60 -10.52 -2.82
N ASP A 91 -11.89 -10.18 -1.73
CA ASP A 91 -10.70 -9.32 -1.77
C ASP A 91 -9.61 -9.95 -2.65
N ILE A 92 -9.37 -11.27 -2.51
CA ILE A 92 -8.39 -12.01 -3.34
C ILE A 92 -8.81 -11.99 -4.82
N THR A 93 -10.07 -12.35 -5.11
CA THR A 93 -10.58 -12.40 -6.49
C THR A 93 -10.50 -11.03 -7.16
N LYS A 94 -10.89 -9.98 -6.44
CA LYS A 94 -10.79 -8.61 -6.94
C LYS A 94 -9.35 -8.21 -7.22
N PHE A 95 -8.45 -8.49 -6.29
CA PHE A 95 -7.02 -8.18 -6.44
C PHE A 95 -6.43 -8.88 -7.68
N ILE A 96 -6.75 -10.17 -7.89
CA ILE A 96 -6.30 -10.92 -9.06
C ILE A 96 -6.76 -10.25 -10.35
N ASN A 97 -8.04 -9.89 -10.45
CA ASN A 97 -8.59 -9.21 -11.62
C ASN A 97 -7.93 -7.85 -11.87
N ASP A 98 -7.75 -7.04 -10.81
CA ASP A 98 -7.10 -5.73 -10.91
C ASP A 98 -5.63 -5.87 -11.38
N MET A 99 -4.91 -6.89 -10.91
CA MET A 99 -3.52 -7.13 -11.29
C MET A 99 -3.35 -7.73 -12.69
N GLN A 100 -4.34 -8.46 -13.22
CA GLN A 100 -4.31 -8.93 -14.61
C GLN A 100 -4.27 -7.76 -15.59
N GLU A 101 -5.05 -6.71 -15.30
CA GLU A 101 -5.15 -5.49 -16.12
C GLU A 101 -4.02 -4.48 -15.87
N LYS A 102 -3.27 -4.64 -14.78
CA LYS A 102 -2.19 -3.71 -14.44
C LYS A 102 -1.01 -3.86 -15.39
N ASP A 103 -0.52 -2.73 -15.88
CA ASP A 103 0.75 -2.67 -16.61
C ASP A 103 1.95 -2.82 -15.64
N PHE A 104 2.78 -3.80 -15.89
CA PHE A 104 4.01 -4.08 -15.16
C PHE A 104 5.27 -3.67 -15.92
N SER A 105 5.15 -3.05 -17.08
CA SER A 105 6.28 -2.74 -17.97
C SER A 105 7.38 -1.96 -17.27
N SER A 106 7.03 -0.94 -16.46
CA SER A 106 8.01 -0.15 -15.71
C SER A 106 8.74 -0.99 -14.67
N VAL A 107 8.00 -1.83 -13.93
CA VAL A 107 8.58 -2.75 -12.93
C VAL A 107 9.53 -3.74 -13.60
N CYS A 108 9.09 -4.39 -14.68
CA CYS A 108 9.92 -5.35 -15.43
C CYS A 108 11.15 -4.67 -16.03
N ASN A 109 11.03 -3.46 -16.57
CA ASN A 109 12.15 -2.71 -17.11
C ASN A 109 13.21 -2.40 -16.03
N LEU A 110 12.80 -2.00 -14.83
CA LEU A 110 13.75 -1.81 -13.72
C LEU A 110 14.45 -3.11 -13.36
N MET A 111 13.74 -4.24 -13.37
CA MET A 111 14.30 -5.55 -13.06
C MET A 111 15.29 -6.02 -14.14
N TYR A 112 14.94 -5.93 -15.42
CA TYR A 112 15.83 -6.33 -16.55
C TYR A 112 17.11 -5.52 -16.66
N ASN A 113 17.05 -4.24 -16.28
CA ASN A 113 18.22 -3.35 -16.35
C ASN A 113 19.12 -3.45 -15.11
N ALA A 114 18.67 -4.11 -14.05
CA ALA A 114 19.43 -4.21 -12.82
C ALA A 114 20.52 -5.28 -12.91
N LYS A 115 21.72 -4.96 -12.46
CA LYS A 115 22.84 -5.90 -12.33
C LYS A 115 22.61 -6.93 -11.24
N ARG A 116 22.03 -6.51 -10.13
CA ARG A 116 21.61 -7.34 -9.00
C ARG A 116 20.27 -6.84 -8.48
N ILE A 117 19.43 -7.77 -8.09
CA ILE A 117 18.13 -7.46 -7.49
C ILE A 117 18.17 -7.87 -6.03
N PHE A 118 17.92 -6.92 -5.15
CA PHE A 118 17.80 -7.14 -3.71
C PHE A 118 16.35 -7.07 -3.27
N VAL A 119 15.99 -7.80 -2.22
CA VAL A 119 14.67 -7.70 -1.59
C VAL A 119 14.81 -7.66 -0.08
N TYR A 120 14.12 -6.73 0.56
CA TYR A 120 14.05 -6.59 2.00
C TYR A 120 12.60 -6.44 2.48
N GLY A 121 12.20 -7.26 3.44
CA GLY A 121 10.86 -7.23 4.05
C GLY A 121 10.92 -6.80 5.52
N THR A 122 10.10 -5.80 5.90
CA THR A 122 9.99 -5.33 7.29
C THR A 122 9.01 -6.17 8.08
N GLY A 123 9.46 -6.84 9.13
CA GLY A 123 8.61 -7.71 9.96
C GLY A 123 8.43 -9.12 9.39
N ALA A 124 7.81 -10.01 10.15
CA ALA A 124 7.81 -11.45 9.91
C ALA A 124 7.15 -11.83 8.56
N VAL A 125 5.97 -11.30 8.27
CA VAL A 125 5.24 -11.62 7.03
C VAL A 125 5.99 -11.10 5.81
N GLN A 126 6.42 -9.85 5.82
CA GLN A 126 7.11 -9.22 4.69
C GLN A 126 8.46 -9.88 4.42
N SER A 127 9.16 -10.34 5.47
CA SER A 127 10.39 -11.14 5.31
C SER A 127 10.10 -12.51 4.69
N SER A 128 8.97 -13.13 5.04
CA SER A 128 8.53 -14.38 4.39
C SER A 128 8.19 -14.17 2.92
N VAL A 129 7.55 -13.04 2.57
CA VAL A 129 7.26 -12.67 1.17
C VAL A 129 8.57 -12.41 0.39
N ALA A 130 9.54 -11.76 1.01
CA ALA A 130 10.87 -11.55 0.41
C ALA A 130 11.58 -12.88 0.12
N ALA A 131 11.52 -13.82 1.06
CA ALA A 131 12.05 -15.17 0.87
C ALA A 131 11.32 -15.94 -0.25
N GLU A 132 10.00 -15.79 -0.33
CA GLU A 132 9.18 -16.40 -1.38
C GLU A 132 9.49 -15.81 -2.75
N LEU A 133 9.64 -14.49 -2.86
CA LEU A 133 10.04 -13.83 -4.11
C LEU A 133 11.38 -14.42 -4.61
N LYS A 134 12.39 -14.50 -3.73
CA LYS A 134 13.65 -15.16 -4.05
C LYS A 134 13.44 -16.60 -4.54
N ARG A 135 12.61 -17.40 -3.85
CA ARG A 135 12.38 -18.81 -4.19
C ARG A 135 11.74 -18.96 -5.58
N ILE A 136 10.72 -18.14 -5.87
CA ILE A 136 10.00 -18.19 -7.16
C ILE A 136 10.94 -17.81 -8.30
N PHE A 137 11.68 -16.71 -8.18
CA PHE A 137 12.60 -16.26 -9.21
C PHE A 137 13.75 -17.24 -9.46
N LEU A 138 14.23 -17.91 -8.41
CA LEU A 138 15.25 -18.95 -8.56
C LEU A 138 14.73 -20.14 -9.40
N SER A 139 13.43 -20.46 -9.36
CA SER A 139 12.87 -21.51 -10.23
C SER A 139 12.87 -21.10 -11.72
N GLY A 140 12.88 -19.80 -12.00
CA GLY A 140 13.09 -19.21 -13.34
C GLY A 140 14.55 -18.95 -13.68
N GLN A 141 15.51 -19.47 -12.88
CA GLN A 141 16.97 -19.27 -13.04
C GLN A 141 17.45 -17.82 -12.82
N GLU A 142 16.63 -16.99 -12.18
CA GLU A 142 16.94 -15.61 -11.81
C GLU A 142 17.31 -15.51 -10.33
N CYS A 143 18.38 -14.77 -10.02
CA CYS A 143 18.89 -14.62 -8.66
C CYS A 143 18.44 -13.32 -8.01
N ILE A 144 17.62 -13.43 -6.97
CA ILE A 144 17.27 -12.30 -6.09
C ILE A 144 17.96 -12.48 -4.73
N TYR A 145 18.61 -11.44 -4.25
CA TYR A 145 19.31 -11.42 -2.95
C TYR A 145 18.34 -11.01 -1.84
N ASN A 146 17.94 -11.97 -1.01
CA ASN A 146 17.05 -11.70 0.12
C ASN A 146 17.85 -11.22 1.32
N ILE A 147 17.63 -9.99 1.75
CA ILE A 147 18.26 -9.35 2.92
C ILE A 147 17.48 -9.72 4.18
N GLN A 148 18.16 -10.20 5.21
CA GLN A 148 17.55 -10.67 6.46
C GLN A 148 17.89 -9.75 7.63
N GLY A 149 16.84 -9.12 8.18
CA GLY A 149 16.97 -8.26 9.34
C GLY A 149 17.58 -6.88 9.07
N GLU A 150 17.50 -6.02 10.07
CA GLU A 150 17.92 -4.62 9.94
C GLU A 150 19.42 -4.45 9.81
N ALA A 151 20.20 -5.31 10.48
CA ALA A 151 21.66 -5.24 10.44
C ALA A 151 22.20 -5.53 9.03
N GLU A 152 21.68 -6.57 8.35
CA GLU A 152 22.09 -6.87 6.99
C GLU A 152 21.63 -5.78 6.02
N ALA A 153 20.42 -5.22 6.23
CA ALA A 153 19.92 -4.10 5.45
C ALA A 153 20.78 -2.83 5.58
N ASP A 154 21.38 -2.62 6.74
CA ASP A 154 22.33 -1.51 6.92
C ASP A 154 23.69 -1.82 6.27
N MET A 155 24.15 -3.07 6.31
CA MET A 155 25.42 -3.47 5.67
C MET A 155 25.36 -3.33 4.15
N ILE A 156 24.22 -3.65 3.52
CA ILE A 156 24.08 -3.58 2.06
C ILE A 156 24.24 -2.15 1.53
N LEU A 157 23.97 -1.12 2.34
CA LEU A 157 24.18 0.28 1.96
C LEU A 157 25.63 0.58 1.54
N ASN A 158 26.61 -0.22 1.99
CA ASN A 158 28.02 -0.03 1.64
C ASN A 158 28.42 -0.65 0.30
N THR A 159 27.56 -1.52 -0.29
CA THR A 159 27.90 -2.33 -1.47
C THR A 159 26.89 -2.18 -2.62
N ILE A 160 25.71 -1.64 -2.34
CA ILE A 160 24.68 -1.39 -3.35
C ILE A 160 24.99 -0.13 -4.16
N SER A 161 24.74 -0.17 -5.45
CA SER A 161 24.99 0.93 -6.40
C SER A 161 23.72 1.26 -7.22
N ASP A 162 23.80 2.29 -8.04
CA ASP A 162 22.77 2.70 -8.99
C ASP A 162 22.52 1.71 -10.14
N GLU A 163 23.42 0.74 -10.34
CA GLU A 163 23.24 -0.40 -11.26
C GLU A 163 22.35 -1.52 -10.67
N ASP A 164 22.05 -1.45 -9.38
CA ASP A 164 21.27 -2.45 -8.65
C ASP A 164 19.81 -2.02 -8.51
N LEU A 165 18.94 -2.93 -8.09
CA LEU A 165 17.53 -2.67 -7.77
C LEU A 165 17.21 -3.19 -6.38
N ILE A 166 16.43 -2.46 -5.60
CA ILE A 166 15.92 -2.93 -4.31
C ILE A 166 14.39 -2.99 -4.26
N PHE A 167 13.84 -4.15 -3.88
CA PHE A 167 12.45 -4.27 -3.44
C PHE A 167 12.36 -4.03 -1.95
N LEU A 168 11.51 -3.09 -1.54
CA LEU A 168 11.20 -2.82 -0.13
C LEU A 168 9.76 -3.21 0.16
N ILE A 169 9.57 -4.27 0.95
CA ILE A 169 8.24 -4.81 1.31
C ILE A 169 7.90 -4.37 2.72
N SER A 170 6.84 -3.58 2.86
CA SER A 170 6.40 -3.07 4.16
C SER A 170 4.88 -2.98 4.21
N LEU A 171 4.24 -3.36 5.33
CA LEU A 171 2.80 -3.26 5.44
C LEU A 171 2.32 -1.80 5.37
N THR A 172 2.94 -0.93 6.14
CA THR A 172 2.51 0.47 6.26
C THR A 172 3.38 1.45 5.46
N GLY A 173 4.62 1.09 5.15
CA GLY A 173 5.62 1.99 4.55
C GLY A 173 6.06 3.14 5.47
N GLU A 174 5.79 3.05 6.79
CA GLU A 174 5.99 4.15 7.74
C GLU A 174 6.95 3.81 8.89
N SER A 175 7.55 2.60 8.93
CA SER A 175 8.56 2.31 9.96
C SER A 175 9.79 3.20 9.78
N GLU A 176 10.38 3.67 10.89
CA GLU A 176 11.54 4.58 10.84
C GLU A 176 12.70 3.95 10.11
N HIS A 177 12.93 2.64 10.29
CA HIS A 177 13.99 1.92 9.62
C HIS A 177 13.83 1.91 8.10
N VAL A 178 12.64 1.53 7.58
CA VAL A 178 12.41 1.49 6.13
C VAL A 178 12.46 2.86 5.48
N LYS A 179 11.97 3.89 6.18
CA LYS A 179 12.06 5.28 5.70
C LYS A 179 13.51 5.75 5.60
N ARG A 180 14.33 5.41 6.60
CA ARG A 180 15.76 5.71 6.61
C ARG A 180 16.48 5.01 5.45
N LEU A 181 16.24 3.70 5.27
CA LEU A 181 16.81 2.93 4.16
C LEU A 181 16.41 3.51 2.79
N ALA A 182 15.11 3.76 2.56
CA ALA A 182 14.62 4.31 1.31
C ALA A 182 15.28 5.67 0.98
N LYS A 183 15.42 6.56 1.97
CA LYS A 183 16.16 7.83 1.79
C LYS A 183 17.61 7.60 1.41
N GLN A 184 18.28 6.63 2.04
CA GLN A 184 19.68 6.30 1.75
C GLN A 184 19.87 5.71 0.34
N PHE A 185 18.96 4.83 -0.11
CA PHE A 185 18.96 4.32 -1.48
C PHE A 185 18.69 5.43 -2.49
N LYS A 186 17.71 6.29 -2.23
CA LYS A 186 17.40 7.44 -3.10
C LYS A 186 18.59 8.39 -3.27
N LEU A 187 19.34 8.68 -2.19
CA LEU A 187 20.54 9.51 -2.23
C LEU A 187 21.68 8.89 -3.05
N ARG A 188 21.65 7.58 -3.26
CA ARG A 188 22.62 6.81 -4.07
C ARG A 188 22.10 6.53 -5.47
N ASN A 189 20.95 7.05 -5.84
CA ASN A 189 20.25 6.78 -7.10
C ASN A 189 19.95 5.29 -7.33
N VAL A 190 19.86 4.49 -6.25
CA VAL A 190 19.45 3.08 -6.35
C VAL A 190 17.97 3.04 -6.63
N PRO A 191 17.50 2.43 -7.74
CA PRO A 191 16.09 2.25 -8.03
C PRO A 191 15.37 1.45 -6.94
N ILE A 192 14.18 1.91 -6.55
CA ILE A 192 13.37 1.32 -5.48
C ILE A 192 12.01 0.92 -6.03
N ILE A 193 11.64 -0.35 -5.85
CA ILE A 193 10.26 -0.81 -6.02
C ILE A 193 9.69 -1.07 -4.62
N SER A 194 8.59 -0.41 -4.26
CA SER A 194 7.92 -0.66 -3.00
C SER A 194 6.71 -1.57 -3.14
N ILE A 195 6.51 -2.45 -2.15
CA ILE A 195 5.29 -3.23 -1.98
C ILE A 195 4.68 -2.86 -0.63
N THR A 196 3.52 -2.20 -0.65
CA THR A 196 2.86 -1.72 0.57
C THR A 196 1.36 -1.94 0.51
N LYS A 197 0.69 -1.83 1.67
CA LYS A 197 -0.76 -1.74 1.71
C LYS A 197 -1.20 -0.46 0.98
N LEU A 198 -2.35 -0.55 0.32
CA LEU A 198 -2.97 0.56 -0.40
C LEU A 198 -3.24 1.76 0.53
N LYS A 199 -2.24 2.63 0.69
CA LYS A 199 -2.24 3.77 1.60
C LYS A 199 -1.19 4.78 1.16
N ASN A 200 -1.50 6.06 1.28
CA ASN A 200 -0.47 7.10 1.18
C ASN A 200 0.57 6.88 2.27
N ASN A 201 1.79 6.58 1.89
CA ASN A 201 2.89 6.34 2.83
C ASN A 201 4.22 6.92 2.32
N THR A 202 5.16 7.09 3.26
CA THR A 202 6.44 7.72 2.97
C THR A 202 7.31 6.86 2.06
N LEU A 203 7.30 5.53 2.24
CA LEU A 203 8.07 4.62 1.39
C LEU A 203 7.62 4.74 -0.07
N ALA A 204 6.31 4.71 -0.33
CA ALA A 204 5.78 4.82 -1.68
C ALA A 204 6.19 6.14 -2.38
N ARG A 205 6.28 7.24 -1.63
CA ARG A 205 6.73 8.53 -2.19
C ARG A 205 8.22 8.60 -2.50
N LEU A 206 9.02 7.75 -1.87
CA LEU A 206 10.47 7.68 -2.10
C LEU A 206 10.84 6.68 -3.19
N SER A 207 9.92 5.79 -3.57
CA SER A 207 10.14 4.73 -4.53
C SER A 207 9.89 5.18 -5.96
N ASP A 208 10.58 4.56 -6.89
CA ASP A 208 10.45 4.83 -8.33
C ASP A 208 9.23 4.11 -8.90
N GLU A 209 8.92 2.89 -8.38
CA GLU A 209 7.71 2.14 -8.69
C GLU A 209 7.02 1.65 -7.43
N ASN A 210 5.68 1.58 -7.49
CA ASN A 210 4.86 1.19 -6.34
C ASN A 210 3.86 0.10 -6.70
N LEU A 211 3.93 -1.00 -5.96
CA LEU A 211 2.96 -2.08 -6.02
C LEU A 211 2.15 -2.10 -4.73
N TYR A 212 0.84 -2.02 -4.87
CA TYR A 212 -0.05 -1.92 -3.73
C TYR A 212 -0.89 -3.17 -3.57
N ILE A 213 -1.10 -3.56 -2.31
CA ILE A 213 -2.09 -4.56 -1.92
C ILE A 213 -3.23 -3.89 -1.15
N ASN A 214 -4.43 -4.42 -1.24
CA ASN A 214 -5.57 -3.94 -0.48
C ASN A 214 -6.13 -5.08 0.37
N THR A 215 -5.94 -5.00 1.68
CA THR A 215 -6.37 -6.02 2.64
C THR A 215 -7.45 -5.47 3.56
N SER A 216 -8.41 -6.30 3.93
CA SER A 216 -9.44 -5.97 4.90
C SER A 216 -9.03 -6.41 6.30
N MET A 217 -9.24 -5.54 7.29
CA MET A 217 -9.07 -5.88 8.69
C MET A 217 -10.41 -6.36 9.27
N HIS A 218 -10.41 -7.49 9.94
CA HIS A 218 -11.57 -8.12 10.55
C HIS A 218 -11.46 -8.10 12.07
N GLU A 219 -12.56 -7.77 12.76
CA GLU A 219 -12.67 -7.88 14.22
C GLU A 219 -13.18 -9.28 14.59
N LEU A 220 -12.35 -10.10 15.20
CA LEU A 220 -12.66 -11.50 15.57
C LEU A 220 -13.41 -11.65 16.92
N GLY A 221 -13.85 -10.54 17.51
CA GLY A 221 -14.41 -10.53 18.86
C GLY A 221 -13.35 -10.44 19.96
N GLY A 222 -13.76 -9.99 21.16
CA GLY A 222 -12.84 -9.81 22.29
C GLY A 222 -11.67 -8.84 22.04
N GLY A 223 -11.84 -7.87 21.13
CA GLY A 223 -10.79 -6.90 20.77
C GLY A 223 -9.67 -7.44 19.90
N LYS A 224 -9.78 -8.68 19.40
CA LYS A 224 -8.81 -9.28 18.47
C LYS A 224 -9.11 -8.87 17.05
N THR A 225 -8.06 -8.61 16.26
CA THR A 225 -8.17 -8.29 14.85
C THR A 225 -7.39 -9.28 14.02
N TYR A 226 -7.87 -9.52 12.80
CA TYR A 226 -7.19 -10.32 11.77
C TYR A 226 -7.13 -9.52 10.46
N GLU A 227 -5.99 -9.56 9.79
CA GLU A 227 -5.80 -9.01 8.46
C GLU A 227 -5.13 -10.06 7.58
N SER A 228 -5.75 -10.37 6.42
CA SER A 228 -5.18 -11.33 5.48
C SER A 228 -3.92 -10.75 4.83
N THR A 229 -2.85 -11.53 4.82
CA THR A 229 -1.58 -11.19 4.18
C THR A 229 -1.33 -11.96 2.89
N THR A 230 -2.29 -12.81 2.47
CA THR A 230 -2.20 -13.67 1.29
C THR A 230 -1.89 -12.88 0.02
N LEU A 231 -2.41 -11.64 -0.11
CA LEU A 231 -2.21 -10.81 -1.29
C LEU A 231 -0.74 -10.42 -1.51
N PHE A 232 0.08 -10.36 -0.48
CA PHE A 232 1.53 -10.15 -0.65
C PHE A 232 2.18 -11.30 -1.40
N PHE A 233 1.82 -12.55 -1.04
CA PHE A 233 2.35 -13.74 -1.72
C PHE A 233 1.81 -13.86 -3.13
N THR A 234 0.52 -13.59 -3.35
CA THR A 234 -0.10 -13.54 -4.68
C THR A 234 0.60 -12.51 -5.57
N LEU A 235 0.91 -11.32 -5.04
CA LEU A 235 1.64 -10.30 -5.80
C LEU A 235 3.05 -10.76 -6.17
N ALA A 236 3.77 -11.43 -5.28
CA ALA A 236 5.10 -11.96 -5.57
C ALA A 236 5.08 -12.93 -6.75
N GLU A 237 4.09 -13.84 -6.80
CA GLU A 237 3.90 -14.74 -7.94
C GLU A 237 3.55 -13.98 -9.23
N MET A 238 2.67 -12.96 -9.15
CA MET A 238 2.30 -12.15 -10.31
C MET A 238 3.48 -11.35 -10.87
N ILE A 239 4.36 -10.81 -10.03
CA ILE A 239 5.58 -10.14 -10.49
C ILE A 239 6.42 -11.11 -11.32
N PHE A 240 6.61 -12.34 -10.84
CA PHE A 240 7.36 -13.36 -11.58
C PHE A 240 6.70 -13.74 -12.91
N LEU A 241 5.38 -13.91 -12.94
CA LEU A 241 4.65 -14.31 -14.15
C LEU A 241 4.56 -13.19 -15.20
N LYS A 242 4.75 -11.93 -14.80
CA LYS A 242 4.80 -10.77 -15.70
C LYS A 242 6.22 -10.44 -16.16
N TYR A 243 7.24 -10.85 -15.39
CA TYR A 243 8.67 -10.77 -15.73
C TYR A 243 9.05 -11.82 -16.76
#